data_cd6cadab0c212004d056abd0146b1c07
#
_entry.id   cd6cadab0c212004d056abd0146b1c07
#
_cell.length_a   1.000
_cell.length_b   1.000
_cell.length_c   1.000
_cell.angle_alpha   90.00
_cell.angle_beta   90.00
_cell.angle_gamma   90.00
#
_symmetry.space_group_name_H-M   'P 1'
#
loop_
_entity.id
_entity.type
_entity.pdbx_description
1 polymer ?
#
loop_
_entity_poly.entity_id
_entity_poly.type
_entity_poly.pdbx_seq_one_letter_code
_entity_poly.pdbx_strand_id
1 'polypeptide(L)'
;MAASALDETKALHLKFDEHGLIPAIVTDARDGTVLMFAHMNREALDVTLVTGQIHFYSRSRKLLWKKGETSGETFAALSILTDCDQDVLQIKVTPEGHGAACHT
;
A
#
# COMPACT_ATOMS: atom_id res chain seq x y z
N MET A 1 -11.36 5.69 -15.40
CA MET A 1 -9.92 5.87 -15.20
C MET A 1 -9.22 4.53 -15.32
N ALA A 2 -8.20 4.47 -16.13
CA ALA A 2 -7.47 3.23 -16.29
C ALA A 2 -6.43 3.10 -15.18
N ALA A 3 -6.35 1.92 -14.60
CA ALA A 3 -5.33 1.61 -13.61
C ALA A 3 -4.44 0.49 -14.15
N SER A 4 -3.18 0.51 -13.79
CA SER A 4 -2.22 -0.49 -14.23
C SER A 4 -1.65 -1.21 -13.03
N ALA A 5 -1.44 -2.50 -13.16
CA ALA A 5 -0.76 -3.26 -12.12
C ALA A 5 0.70 -2.81 -12.07
N LEU A 6 1.14 -2.41 -10.90
CA LEU A 6 2.46 -1.81 -10.75
C LEU A 6 3.58 -2.79 -11.06
N ASP A 7 3.40 -4.03 -10.71
CA ASP A 7 4.43 -5.05 -10.90
C ASP A 7 4.57 -5.50 -12.35
N GLU A 8 3.65 -5.11 -13.21
CA GLU A 8 3.68 -5.53 -14.60
C GLU A 8 4.36 -4.54 -15.52
N THR A 9 4.60 -3.32 -15.05
CA THR A 9 5.15 -2.32 -15.94
C THR A 9 6.34 -1.64 -15.31
N LYS A 10 7.46 -1.85 -15.92
CA LYS A 10 8.70 -1.19 -15.54
C LYS A 10 8.72 0.25 -16.02
N ALA A 11 7.74 0.64 -16.81
CA ALA A 11 7.68 1.99 -17.36
C ALA A 11 6.88 2.94 -16.49
N LEU A 12 6.33 2.48 -15.37
CA LEU A 12 5.59 3.35 -14.48
C LEU A 12 6.52 4.33 -13.78
N HIS A 13 6.10 5.58 -13.78
CA HIS A 13 6.86 6.66 -13.17
C HIS A 13 6.01 7.28 -12.07
N LEU A 14 6.00 6.65 -10.92
CA LEU A 14 5.20 7.11 -9.79
C LEU A 14 5.65 8.49 -9.35
N LYS A 15 4.67 9.34 -9.09
CA LYS A 15 4.93 10.71 -8.70
C LYS A 15 4.88 10.84 -7.19
N PHE A 16 6.02 10.65 -6.56
CA PHE A 16 6.14 10.91 -5.14
C PHE A 16 6.13 12.42 -4.90
N ASP A 17 5.61 12.82 -3.77
CA ASP A 17 5.53 14.24 -3.47
C ASP A 17 6.92 14.79 -3.10
N GLU A 18 6.96 16.07 -2.69
CA GLU A 18 8.22 16.74 -2.38
C GLU A 18 8.95 16.12 -1.19
N HIS A 19 8.25 15.31 -0.40
CA HIS A 19 8.84 14.61 0.74
C HIS A 19 9.16 13.14 0.41
N GLY A 20 9.01 12.76 -0.85
CA GLY A 20 9.26 11.38 -1.27
C GLY A 20 8.16 10.42 -0.90
N LEU A 21 6.94 10.90 -0.71
CA LEU A 21 5.81 10.08 -0.28
C LEU A 21 4.74 10.00 -1.36
N ILE A 22 4.02 8.88 -1.38
CA ILE A 22 2.87 8.69 -2.25
C ILE A 22 1.72 8.15 -1.39
N PRO A 23 0.51 8.70 -1.54
CA PRO A 23 -0.63 8.18 -0.80
C PRO A 23 -1.01 6.78 -1.26
N ALA A 24 -1.40 5.94 -0.31
CA ALA A 24 -1.84 4.58 -0.60
C ALA A 24 -3.20 4.34 0.03
N ILE A 25 -4.16 3.95 -0.80
CA ILE A 25 -5.50 3.59 -0.36
C ILE A 25 -5.56 2.08 -0.36
N VAL A 26 -5.80 1.50 0.82
CA VAL A 26 -5.81 0.05 0.98
C VAL A 26 -7.25 -0.43 0.94
N THR A 27 -7.54 -1.36 0.04
CA THR A 27 -8.89 -1.89 -0.14
C THR A 27 -8.90 -3.40 0.01
N ASP A 28 -10.03 -3.93 0.46
CA ASP A 28 -10.24 -5.36 0.56
C ASP A 28 -10.41 -5.92 -0.85
N ALA A 29 -9.60 -6.91 -1.21
CA ALA A 29 -9.63 -7.48 -2.55
C ALA A 29 -10.93 -8.20 -2.85
N ARG A 30 -11.69 -8.58 -1.81
CA ARG A 30 -12.93 -9.33 -1.99
C ARG A 30 -14.09 -8.46 -2.48
N ASP A 31 -14.18 -7.23 -1.98
CA ASP A 31 -15.34 -6.39 -2.28
C ASP A 31 -15.02 -4.92 -2.53
N GLY A 32 -13.75 -4.53 -2.44
CA GLY A 32 -13.35 -3.16 -2.71
C GLY A 32 -13.52 -2.20 -1.54
N THR A 33 -13.90 -2.70 -0.37
CA THR A 33 -14.07 -1.85 0.80
C THR A 33 -12.75 -1.14 1.14
N VAL A 34 -12.81 0.16 1.36
CA VAL A 34 -11.63 0.91 1.78
C VAL A 34 -11.35 0.57 3.24
N LEU A 35 -10.17 0.03 3.49
CA LEU A 35 -9.79 -0.41 4.83
C LEU A 35 -8.97 0.63 5.57
N MET A 36 -8.07 1.31 4.86
CA MET A 36 -7.26 2.33 5.51
C MET A 36 -6.57 3.19 4.44
N PHE A 37 -5.95 4.26 4.91
CA PHE A 37 -5.18 5.17 4.08
C PHE A 37 -3.87 5.46 4.82
N ALA A 38 -2.76 5.45 4.09
CA ALA A 38 -1.47 5.78 4.66
C ALA A 38 -0.53 6.24 3.55
N HIS A 39 0.73 6.47 3.89
CA HIS A 39 1.71 6.91 2.91
C HIS A 39 2.83 5.88 2.80
N MET A 40 3.40 5.81 1.61
CA MET A 40 4.58 4.98 1.36
C MET A 40 5.68 5.87 0.81
N ASN A 41 6.92 5.60 1.22
CA ASN A 41 8.06 6.10 0.49
C ASN A 41 8.53 5.02 -0.46
N ARG A 42 9.59 5.29 -1.22
CA ARG A 42 10.10 4.30 -2.18
C ARG A 42 10.49 3.01 -1.50
N GLU A 43 11.12 3.11 -0.35
CA GLU A 43 11.55 1.92 0.39
C GLU A 43 10.36 1.09 0.85
N ALA A 44 9.32 1.72 1.36
CA ALA A 44 8.12 1.01 1.78
C ALA A 44 7.48 0.26 0.62
N LEU A 45 7.41 0.90 -0.54
CA LEU A 45 6.87 0.25 -1.72
C LEU A 45 7.72 -0.93 -2.15
N ASP A 46 9.04 -0.75 -2.18
CA ASP A 46 9.94 -1.82 -2.59
C ASP A 46 9.85 -3.03 -1.66
N VAL A 47 9.80 -2.79 -0.35
CA VAL A 47 9.67 -3.88 0.62
C VAL A 47 8.33 -4.57 0.47
N THR A 48 7.26 -3.83 0.22
CA THR A 48 5.95 -4.41 -0.01
C THR A 48 5.97 -5.32 -1.24
N LEU A 49 6.60 -4.89 -2.31
CA LEU A 49 6.69 -5.69 -3.52
C LEU A 49 7.50 -6.97 -3.32
N VAL A 50 8.56 -6.89 -2.54
CA VAL A 50 9.42 -8.05 -2.30
C VAL A 50 8.76 -9.04 -1.35
N THR A 51 8.15 -8.56 -0.27
CA THR A 51 7.65 -9.45 0.78
C THR A 51 6.20 -9.87 0.58
N GLY A 52 5.43 -9.11 -0.18
CA GLY A 52 3.99 -9.34 -0.29
C GLY A 52 3.21 -8.86 0.92
N GLN A 53 3.87 -8.25 1.89
CA GLN A 53 3.24 -7.72 3.10
C GLN A 53 3.31 -6.21 3.07
N ILE A 54 2.20 -5.53 3.38
CA ILE A 54 2.16 -4.08 3.24
C ILE A 54 3.04 -3.40 4.27
N HIS A 55 3.86 -2.49 3.78
CA HIS A 55 4.69 -1.60 4.59
C HIS A 55 4.35 -0.17 4.25
N PHE A 56 4.42 0.70 5.25
CA PHE A 56 4.16 2.13 5.09
C PHE A 56 5.32 2.92 5.66
N TYR A 57 5.28 4.24 5.43
CA TYR A 57 6.25 5.14 6.01
C TYR A 57 5.52 6.13 6.91
N SER A 58 5.94 6.22 8.17
CA SER A 58 5.36 7.16 9.12
C SER A 58 6.07 8.49 9.01
N ARG A 59 5.33 9.54 8.64
CA ARG A 59 5.91 10.88 8.52
C ARG A 59 6.32 11.44 9.88
N SER A 60 5.50 11.20 10.89
CA SER A 60 5.76 11.76 12.21
C SER A 60 6.93 11.07 12.91
N ARG A 61 7.05 9.76 12.74
CA ARG A 61 8.14 8.99 13.36
C ARG A 61 9.36 8.85 12.46
N LYS A 62 9.20 9.20 11.19
CA LYS A 62 10.26 9.11 10.19
C LYS A 62 10.86 7.72 10.10
N LEU A 63 9.98 6.72 10.07
CA LEU A 63 10.44 5.35 9.96
C LEU A 63 9.44 4.49 9.19
N LEU A 64 9.97 3.40 8.65
CA LEU A 64 9.20 2.38 7.95
C LEU A 64 8.47 1.53 8.98
N TRP A 65 7.24 1.12 8.66
CA TRP A 65 6.54 0.20 9.55
C TRP A 65 5.70 -0.77 8.73
N LYS A 66 5.58 -1.99 9.23
CA LYS A 66 4.79 -3.05 8.63
C LYS A 66 3.41 -3.05 9.25
N LYS A 67 2.37 -3.09 8.41
CA LYS A 67 1.01 -3.18 8.94
C LYS A 67 0.87 -4.49 9.70
N GLY A 68 0.45 -4.38 10.95
CA GLY A 68 0.22 -5.56 11.79
C GLY A 68 1.40 -6.00 12.61
N GLU A 69 2.53 -5.28 12.59
CA GLU A 69 3.69 -5.73 13.34
C GLU A 69 3.47 -5.73 14.84
N THR A 70 2.53 -4.93 15.35
CA THR A 70 2.17 -4.97 16.76
C THR A 70 0.86 -5.68 17.02
N SER A 71 -0.10 -5.57 16.11
CA SER A 71 -1.42 -6.17 16.30
C SER A 71 -1.52 -7.59 15.78
N GLY A 72 -0.59 -8.01 14.94
CA GLY A 72 -0.67 -9.32 14.31
C GLY A 72 -1.61 -9.38 13.11
N GLU A 73 -2.25 -8.27 12.76
CA GLU A 73 -3.21 -8.24 11.66
C GLU A 73 -2.52 -7.69 10.41
N THR A 74 -1.74 -8.53 9.77
CA THR A 74 -1.03 -8.15 8.55
C THR A 74 -1.95 -8.18 7.34
N PHE A 75 -1.55 -7.48 6.29
CA PHE A 75 -2.26 -7.49 5.01
C PHE A 75 -1.35 -8.05 3.94
N ALA A 76 -1.83 -9.08 3.26
CA ALA A 76 -1.13 -9.61 2.10
C ALA A 76 -1.51 -8.78 0.89
N ALA A 77 -0.53 -8.16 0.25
CA ALA A 77 -0.77 -7.33 -0.92
C ALA A 77 -0.96 -8.21 -2.14
N LEU A 78 -2.16 -8.20 -2.72
CA LEU A 78 -2.47 -9.00 -3.90
C LEU A 78 -2.18 -8.24 -5.18
N SER A 79 -2.47 -6.96 -5.22
CA SER A 79 -2.13 -6.14 -6.38
C SER A 79 -1.97 -4.70 -5.97
N ILE A 80 -1.11 -4.00 -6.67
CA ILE A 80 -0.84 -2.59 -6.46
C ILE A 80 -1.13 -1.88 -7.78
N LEU A 81 -2.08 -0.95 -7.73
CA LEU A 81 -2.54 -0.24 -8.91
C LEU A 81 -2.27 1.25 -8.74
N THR A 82 -2.17 1.95 -9.84
CA THR A 82 -2.06 3.40 -9.80
C THR A 82 -3.04 3.99 -10.81
N ASP A 83 -3.39 5.26 -10.62
CA ASP A 83 -4.27 5.95 -11.56
C ASP A 83 -3.47 6.47 -12.76
N CYS A 84 -4.15 7.14 -13.68
CA CYS A 84 -3.49 7.61 -14.89
C CYS A 84 -2.46 8.71 -14.62
N ASP A 85 -2.56 9.41 -13.50
CA ASP A 85 -1.60 10.43 -13.11
C ASP A 85 -0.42 9.85 -12.34
N GLN A 86 -0.53 8.61 -11.88
CA GLN A 86 0.51 7.89 -11.14
C GLN A 86 0.94 8.61 -9.86
N ASP A 87 -0.01 9.26 -9.19
CA ASP A 87 0.26 10.01 -7.97
C ASP A 87 -0.48 9.47 -6.75
N VAL A 88 -1.17 8.34 -6.89
CA VAL A 88 -1.83 7.64 -5.79
C VAL A 88 -1.80 6.15 -6.08
N LEU A 89 -1.70 5.34 -5.03
CA LEU A 89 -1.73 3.89 -5.15
C LEU A 89 -3.02 3.34 -4.58
N GLN A 90 -3.57 2.31 -5.22
CA GLN A 90 -4.60 1.47 -4.64
C GLN A 90 -3.99 0.10 -4.41
N ILE A 91 -4.02 -0.37 -3.19
CA ILE A 91 -3.45 -1.66 -2.85
C ILE A 91 -4.59 -2.58 -2.43
N LYS A 92 -4.82 -3.61 -3.23
CA LYS A 92 -5.83 -4.61 -2.93
C LYS A 92 -5.21 -5.69 -2.07
N VAL A 93 -5.81 -5.95 -0.93
CA VAL A 93 -5.21 -6.82 0.07
C VAL A 93 -6.19 -7.89 0.53
N THR A 94 -5.60 -8.96 1.08
CA THR A 94 -6.34 -9.94 1.87
C THR A 94 -5.87 -9.76 3.31
N PRO A 95 -6.77 -9.38 4.23
CA PRO A 95 -6.39 -9.30 5.62
C PRO A 95 -6.01 -10.67 6.17
N GLU A 96 -4.98 -10.70 6.98
CA GLU A 96 -4.50 -11.91 7.63
C GLU A 96 -4.65 -11.75 9.13
N GLY A 97 -4.35 -12.80 9.87
CA GLY A 97 -4.52 -12.77 11.31
C GLY A 97 -5.98 -12.93 11.67
N HIS A 98 -6.54 -11.97 12.39
CA HIS A 98 -7.94 -12.06 12.81
C HIS A 98 -8.92 -11.65 11.75
N GLY A 99 -8.45 -11.24 10.59
CA GLY A 99 -9.32 -10.83 9.51
C GLY A 99 -9.93 -9.47 9.67
N ALA A 100 -9.56 -8.73 10.67
CA ALA A 100 -10.04 -7.37 10.89
C ALA A 100 -9.05 -6.36 10.36
N ALA A 101 -9.53 -5.28 9.78
CA ALA A 101 -8.69 -4.19 9.37
C ALA A 101 -8.36 -3.32 10.58
N CYS A 102 -7.72 -2.17 10.35
CA CYS A 102 -7.23 -1.39 11.47
C CYS A 102 -8.33 -0.83 12.36
N HIS A 103 -9.55 -0.93 11.96
CA HIS A 103 -10.61 -0.41 12.79
C HIS A 103 -11.85 -1.22 12.72
N THR A 104 -11.87 -2.28 12.19
CA THR A 104 -13.06 -3.06 12.02
C THR A 104 -14.35 -2.58 12.48
#